data_ab4000bd5a03d8d746e29bad84df7e51
#
_entry.id   ab4000bd5a03d8d746e29bad84df7e51
#
_cell.length_a   1.000
_cell.length_b   1.000
_cell.length_c   1.000
_cell.angle_alpha   90.00
_cell.angle_beta   90.00
_cell.angle_gamma   90.00
#
_symmetry.space_group_name_H-M   'P 1'
#
loop_
_entity.id
_entity.type
_entity.pdbx_description
1 polymer ?
#
loop_
_entity_poly.entity_id
_entity_poly.type
_entity_poly.pdbx_seq_one_letter_code
_entity_poly.pdbx_strand_id
1 'polypeptide(L)'
;MELERRIERATQQGARAIVVRAGDFFGAGARSSLFSQGLVTQGKPVAAVALPGDPGVGHQWAYLPDVARTMVALLARRAQLAPFARFHFAGHWDADGTRIAAAIRRVVARRTGIEPRVRRFPWWLLRIAAPFHETLRGLVEMRYLWREDVRLDNRQLLAVLGEEPHTPLEQAVEATLLGLGCLPARADAPAGAGA
;
A
#
# COMPACT_ATOMS: atom_id res chain seq x y z
N MET A 1 17.71 6.72 4.71
CA MET A 1 18.48 7.96 4.42
C MET A 1 19.85 7.69 3.78
N GLU A 2 20.59 6.64 4.18
CA GLU A 2 21.89 6.31 3.55
C GLU A 2 21.77 5.97 2.05
N LEU A 3 20.78 5.16 1.67
CA LEU A 3 20.55 4.81 0.27
C LEU A 3 20.28 6.04 -0.60
N GLU A 4 19.46 6.98 -0.14
CA GLU A 4 19.17 8.21 -0.90
C GLU A 4 20.42 9.09 -1.07
N ARG A 5 21.27 9.18 -0.06
CA ARG A 5 22.56 9.91 -0.16
C ARG A 5 23.49 9.26 -1.19
N ARG A 6 23.50 7.92 -1.30
CA ARG A 6 24.27 7.23 -2.33
C ARG A 6 23.72 7.50 -3.72
N ILE A 7 22.41 7.48 -3.88
CA ILE A 7 21.74 7.82 -5.14
C ILE A 7 22.06 9.27 -5.54
N GLU A 8 21.96 10.22 -4.60
CA GLU A 8 22.26 11.63 -4.83
C GLU A 8 23.73 11.84 -5.26
N ARG A 9 24.68 11.17 -4.62
CA ARG A 9 26.09 11.19 -5.04
C ARG A 9 26.28 10.66 -6.46
N ALA A 10 25.57 9.60 -6.86
CA ALA A 10 25.65 9.06 -8.21
C ALA A 10 25.15 10.07 -9.26
N THR A 11 24.24 10.98 -8.90
CA THR A 11 23.79 12.03 -9.84
C THR A 11 24.87 13.09 -10.12
N GLN A 12 25.80 13.30 -9.21
CA GLN A 12 26.97 14.17 -9.44
C GLN A 12 27.95 13.59 -10.47
N GLN A 13 27.85 12.26 -10.74
CA GLN A 13 28.64 11.54 -11.73
C GLN A 13 27.88 11.34 -13.06
N GLY A 14 26.82 12.12 -13.30
CA GLY A 14 26.04 12.10 -14.54
C GLY A 14 24.83 11.16 -14.55
N ALA A 15 24.56 10.42 -13.48
CA ALA A 15 23.32 9.65 -13.36
C ALA A 15 22.11 10.58 -13.17
N ARG A 16 20.91 10.09 -13.48
CA ARG A 16 19.65 10.78 -13.13
C ARG A 16 18.83 9.87 -12.24
N ALA A 17 18.26 10.43 -11.18
CA ALA A 17 17.49 9.67 -10.22
C ALA A 17 16.15 10.36 -9.91
N ILE A 18 15.09 9.57 -9.91
CA ILE A 18 13.75 9.97 -9.46
C ILE A 18 13.39 9.06 -8.29
N VAL A 19 13.23 9.63 -7.11
CA VAL A 19 12.82 8.92 -5.89
C VAL A 19 11.36 9.22 -5.61
N VAL A 20 10.53 8.19 -5.48
CA VAL A 20 9.13 8.32 -5.06
C VAL A 20 9.00 7.68 -3.68
N ARG A 21 8.71 8.49 -2.66
CA ARG A 21 8.36 8.02 -1.33
C ARG A 21 6.86 7.82 -1.24
N ALA A 22 6.44 6.71 -0.71
CA ALA A 22 5.03 6.34 -0.56
C ALA A 22 4.78 5.74 0.83
N GLY A 23 3.52 5.66 1.22
CA GLY A 23 3.08 4.92 2.40
C GLY A 23 3.17 3.40 2.20
N ASP A 24 2.55 2.62 3.09
CA ASP A 24 2.57 1.17 2.99
C ASP A 24 1.88 0.66 1.73
N PHE A 25 2.57 -0.23 1.03
CA PHE A 25 2.08 -0.75 -0.23
C PHE A 25 0.98 -1.80 -0.06
N PHE A 26 -0.03 -1.70 -0.92
CA PHE A 26 -0.99 -2.77 -1.17
C PHE A 26 -1.26 -2.92 -2.67
N GLY A 27 -1.74 -4.10 -3.07
CA GLY A 27 -1.96 -4.43 -4.48
C GLY A 27 -1.68 -5.90 -4.73
N ALA A 28 -2.14 -6.44 -5.84
CA ALA A 28 -1.94 -7.85 -6.23
C ALA A 28 -0.45 -8.25 -6.29
N GLY A 29 0.42 -7.32 -6.70
CA GLY A 29 1.88 -7.52 -6.77
C GLY A 29 2.61 -7.33 -5.45
N ALA A 30 1.98 -6.75 -4.41
CA ALA A 30 2.60 -6.46 -3.13
C ALA A 30 2.50 -7.64 -2.15
N ARG A 31 3.02 -8.81 -2.55
CA ARG A 31 2.89 -10.07 -1.79
C ARG A 31 3.62 -10.08 -0.45
N SER A 32 4.65 -9.27 -0.29
CA SER A 32 5.45 -9.16 0.95
C SER A 32 5.08 -7.93 1.78
N SER A 33 3.94 -7.28 1.49
CA SER A 33 3.48 -6.11 2.24
C SER A 33 2.79 -6.49 3.54
N LEU A 34 2.69 -5.53 4.46
CA LEU A 34 1.90 -5.71 5.68
C LEU A 34 0.42 -5.97 5.38
N PHE A 35 -0.12 -5.42 4.28
CA PHE A 35 -1.48 -5.72 3.85
C PHE A 35 -1.66 -7.22 3.58
N SER A 36 -0.77 -7.82 2.77
CA SER A 36 -0.90 -9.21 2.29
C SER A 36 -0.50 -10.27 3.33
N GLN A 37 0.30 -9.92 4.32
CA GLN A 37 0.79 -10.84 5.35
C GLN A 37 0.24 -10.54 6.75
N GLY A 38 -0.19 -9.30 6.99
CA GLY A 38 -0.63 -8.83 8.30
C GLY A 38 -2.13 -8.60 8.40
N LEU A 39 -2.72 -7.81 7.48
CA LEU A 39 -4.15 -7.50 7.55
C LEU A 39 -4.99 -8.69 7.11
N VAL A 40 -4.59 -9.36 6.02
CA VAL A 40 -5.24 -10.56 5.48
C VAL A 40 -4.21 -11.70 5.38
N THR A 41 -4.63 -12.87 4.96
CA THR A 41 -3.73 -13.99 4.67
C THR A 41 -3.85 -14.35 3.20
N GLN A 42 -2.78 -14.17 2.44
CA GLN A 42 -2.76 -14.49 1.02
C GLN A 42 -3.22 -15.93 0.76
N GLY A 43 -4.02 -16.13 -0.29
CA GLY A 43 -4.52 -17.44 -0.71
C GLY A 43 -5.62 -18.02 0.19
N LYS A 44 -6.13 -17.25 1.17
CA LYS A 44 -7.20 -17.70 2.07
C LYS A 44 -8.38 -16.74 2.05
N PRO A 45 -9.62 -17.25 2.20
CA PRO A 45 -10.79 -16.40 2.44
C PRO A 45 -10.57 -15.48 3.66
N VAL A 46 -11.03 -14.24 3.56
CA VAL A 46 -10.86 -13.25 4.62
C VAL A 46 -11.91 -13.45 5.71
N ALA A 47 -11.61 -14.21 6.74
CA ALA A 47 -12.49 -14.38 7.90
C ALA A 47 -12.32 -13.24 8.94
N ALA A 48 -11.14 -12.63 8.99
CA ALA A 48 -10.84 -11.52 9.88
C ALA A 48 -9.81 -10.58 9.26
N VAL A 49 -9.89 -9.29 9.61
CA VAL A 49 -8.91 -8.25 9.26
C VAL A 49 -8.18 -7.83 10.53
N ALA A 50 -6.85 -7.90 10.52
CA ALA A 50 -6.03 -7.48 11.65
C ALA A 50 -5.58 -6.03 11.47
N LEU A 51 -5.89 -5.16 12.43
CA LEU A 51 -5.48 -3.75 12.46
C LEU A 51 -4.13 -3.62 13.17
N PRO A 52 -3.09 -3.11 12.49
CA PRO A 52 -1.77 -2.95 13.10
C PRO A 52 -1.63 -1.67 13.92
N GLY A 53 -2.41 -0.62 13.62
CA GLY A 53 -2.37 0.66 14.30
C GLY A 53 -3.15 0.71 15.61
N ASP A 54 -2.79 1.70 16.42
CA ASP A 54 -3.61 2.09 17.56
C ASP A 54 -4.84 2.87 17.04
N PRO A 55 -6.02 2.75 17.68
CA PRO A 55 -7.21 3.47 17.26
C PRO A 55 -6.99 4.99 17.27
N GLY A 56 -7.45 5.66 16.21
CA GLY A 56 -7.33 7.12 16.06
C GLY A 56 -5.99 7.59 15.51
N VAL A 57 -5.08 6.68 15.18
CA VAL A 57 -3.81 7.02 14.52
C VAL A 57 -3.96 6.87 13.02
N GLY A 58 -3.68 7.95 12.30
CA GLY A 58 -3.74 7.98 10.84
C GLY A 58 -2.63 7.18 10.19
N HIS A 59 -2.95 6.60 9.03
CA HIS A 59 -1.99 5.82 8.27
C HIS A 59 -2.12 6.06 6.76
N GLN A 60 -1.01 5.96 6.04
CA GLN A 60 -0.99 6.22 4.61
C GLN A 60 -0.74 4.95 3.81
N TRP A 61 -1.67 4.65 2.89
CA TRP A 61 -1.63 3.49 2.04
C TRP A 61 -1.34 3.87 0.59
N ALA A 62 -0.50 3.12 -0.06
CA ALA A 62 -0.12 3.33 -1.45
C ALA A 62 -0.53 2.12 -2.31
N TYR A 63 -1.50 2.32 -3.19
CA TYR A 63 -1.89 1.29 -4.15
C TYR A 63 -0.80 1.15 -5.21
N LEU A 64 -0.17 -0.01 -5.27
CA LEU A 64 1.03 -0.25 -6.10
C LEU A 64 0.85 0.08 -7.60
N PRO A 65 -0.31 -0.22 -8.25
CA PRO A 65 -0.53 0.21 -9.63
C PRO A 65 -0.57 1.73 -9.82
N ASP A 66 -1.07 2.50 -8.82
CA ASP A 66 -1.09 3.96 -8.89
C ASP A 66 0.32 4.53 -8.74
N VAL A 67 1.12 3.97 -7.84
CA VAL A 67 2.54 4.31 -7.70
C VAL A 67 3.28 4.00 -9.00
N ALA A 68 3.04 2.86 -9.62
CA ALA A 68 3.65 2.50 -10.90
C ALA A 68 3.28 3.51 -12.01
N ARG A 69 2.00 3.89 -12.13
CA ARG A 69 1.56 4.93 -13.07
C ARG A 69 2.25 6.28 -12.80
N THR A 70 2.39 6.64 -11.54
CA THR A 70 3.10 7.86 -11.13
C THR A 70 4.56 7.82 -11.54
N MET A 71 5.25 6.70 -11.31
CA MET A 71 6.65 6.54 -11.71
C MET A 71 6.83 6.64 -13.22
N VAL A 72 5.94 6.02 -14.01
CA VAL A 72 5.96 6.11 -15.49
C VAL A 72 5.72 7.55 -15.93
N ALA A 73 4.76 8.27 -15.35
CA ALA A 73 4.46 9.66 -15.68
C ALA A 73 5.64 10.60 -15.35
N LEU A 74 6.32 10.39 -14.22
CA LEU A 74 7.53 11.14 -13.86
C LEU A 74 8.69 10.82 -14.80
N LEU A 75 8.86 9.56 -15.18
CA LEU A 75 9.91 9.14 -16.12
C LEU A 75 9.71 9.77 -17.49
N ALA A 76 8.46 9.89 -17.96
CA ALA A 76 8.15 10.60 -19.21
C ALA A 76 8.57 12.08 -19.19
N ARG A 77 8.54 12.70 -18.01
CA ARG A 77 8.94 14.10 -17.79
C ARG A 77 10.40 14.28 -17.33
N ARG A 78 11.20 13.21 -17.33
CA ARG A 78 12.57 13.20 -16.77
C ARG A 78 13.48 14.32 -17.27
N ALA A 79 13.32 14.77 -18.50
CA ALA A 79 14.13 15.85 -19.09
C ALA A 79 13.87 17.22 -18.42
N GLN A 80 12.69 17.40 -17.85
CA GLN A 80 12.26 18.64 -17.18
C GLN A 80 12.60 18.64 -15.69
N LEU A 81 13.00 17.50 -15.14
CA LEU A 81 13.32 17.34 -13.71
C LEU A 81 14.80 17.63 -13.44
N ALA A 82 15.12 17.98 -12.22
CA ALA A 82 16.51 18.04 -11.75
C ALA A 82 17.17 16.65 -11.85
N PRO A 83 18.52 16.58 -11.97
CA PRO A 83 19.24 15.31 -11.98
C PRO A 83 18.90 14.38 -10.81
N PHE A 84 18.68 14.95 -9.62
CA PHE A 84 18.09 14.29 -8.44
C PHE A 84 16.75 14.92 -8.13
N ALA A 85 15.68 14.16 -8.30
CA ALA A 85 14.31 14.60 -7.99
C ALA A 85 13.66 13.65 -6.99
N ARG A 86 12.95 14.20 -6.00
CA ARG A 86 12.27 13.44 -4.95
C ARG A 86 10.83 13.90 -4.85
N PHE A 87 9.93 12.94 -4.85
CA PHE A 87 8.50 13.17 -4.77
C PHE A 87 7.89 12.34 -3.65
N HIS A 88 6.81 12.84 -3.07
CA HIS A 88 5.95 12.09 -2.17
C HIS A 88 4.66 11.73 -2.90
N PHE A 89 4.24 10.48 -2.72
CA PHE A 89 2.98 9.96 -3.22
C PHE A 89 1.99 9.90 -2.05
N ALA A 90 0.86 10.62 -2.15
CA ALA A 90 -0.11 10.69 -1.06
C ALA A 90 -0.99 9.45 -0.97
N GLY A 91 -1.41 8.88 -2.10
CA GLY A 91 -2.25 7.67 -2.13
C GLY A 91 -3.54 7.81 -1.33
N HIS A 92 -3.77 6.88 -0.39
CA HIS A 92 -4.95 6.86 0.46
C HIS A 92 -4.58 7.20 1.90
N TRP A 93 -5.04 8.35 2.38
CA TRP A 93 -4.94 8.71 3.79
C TRP A 93 -6.09 8.09 4.58
N ASP A 94 -5.76 7.24 5.53
CA ASP A 94 -6.67 6.63 6.50
C ASP A 94 -6.51 7.39 7.83
N ALA A 95 -7.45 8.32 8.08
CA ALA A 95 -7.29 9.32 9.14
C ALA A 95 -7.34 8.76 10.57
N ASP A 96 -7.96 7.62 10.75
CA ASP A 96 -8.14 6.97 12.06
C ASP A 96 -7.63 5.52 12.10
N GLY A 97 -6.98 5.07 11.01
CA GLY A 97 -6.45 3.72 10.87
C GLY A 97 -7.50 2.64 10.66
N THR A 98 -8.77 3.00 10.43
CA THR A 98 -9.87 2.01 10.29
C THR A 98 -10.43 1.90 8.88
N ARG A 99 -10.20 2.88 8.00
CA ARG A 99 -10.80 2.95 6.65
C ARG A 99 -10.41 1.78 5.77
N ILE A 100 -9.14 1.35 5.82
CA ILE A 100 -8.67 0.21 5.01
C ILE A 100 -9.37 -1.08 5.44
N ALA A 101 -9.51 -1.33 6.73
CA ALA A 101 -10.22 -2.50 7.24
C ALA A 101 -11.71 -2.46 6.92
N ALA A 102 -12.33 -1.28 7.04
CA ALA A 102 -13.73 -1.09 6.65
C ALA A 102 -13.93 -1.35 5.15
N ALA A 103 -13.02 -0.89 4.29
CA ALA A 103 -13.05 -1.16 2.85
C ALA A 103 -12.92 -2.68 2.56
N ILE A 104 -11.98 -3.37 3.21
CA ILE A 104 -11.83 -4.83 3.08
C ILE A 104 -13.12 -5.53 3.48
N ARG A 105 -13.72 -5.18 4.63
CA ARG A 105 -14.96 -5.79 5.12
C ARG A 105 -16.11 -5.60 4.14
N ARG A 106 -16.33 -4.36 3.66
CA ARG A 106 -17.40 -4.06 2.68
C ARG A 106 -17.21 -4.84 1.38
N VAL A 107 -15.97 -4.88 0.86
CA VAL A 107 -15.66 -5.62 -0.38
C VAL A 107 -15.91 -7.11 -0.19
N VAL A 108 -15.44 -7.72 0.89
CA VAL A 108 -15.62 -9.15 1.17
C VAL A 108 -17.11 -9.46 1.39
N ALA A 109 -17.83 -8.67 2.20
CA ALA A 109 -19.27 -8.87 2.42
C ALA A 109 -20.07 -8.80 1.13
N ARG A 110 -19.79 -7.80 0.27
CA ARG A 110 -20.43 -7.66 -1.05
C ARG A 110 -20.16 -8.86 -1.98
N ARG A 111 -18.97 -9.45 -1.91
CA ARG A 111 -18.53 -10.51 -2.81
C ARG A 111 -18.87 -11.93 -2.31
N THR A 112 -19.00 -12.11 -1.00
CA THR A 112 -19.15 -13.45 -0.40
C THR A 112 -20.40 -13.59 0.48
N GLY A 113 -21.08 -12.50 0.82
CA GLY A 113 -22.16 -12.48 1.81
C GLY A 113 -21.67 -12.62 3.27
N ILE A 114 -20.37 -12.74 3.52
CA ILE A 114 -19.79 -12.93 4.85
C ILE A 114 -19.01 -11.68 5.24
N GLU A 115 -19.35 -11.09 6.39
CA GLU A 115 -18.65 -9.92 6.90
C GLU A 115 -17.48 -10.35 7.80
N PRO A 116 -16.21 -10.00 7.44
CA PRO A 116 -15.04 -10.33 8.24
C PRO A 116 -15.06 -9.64 9.60
N ARG A 117 -14.53 -10.31 10.63
CA ARG A 117 -14.31 -9.71 11.94
C ARG A 117 -13.08 -8.80 11.92
N VAL A 118 -13.08 -7.74 12.76
CA VAL A 118 -11.88 -6.94 13.00
C VAL A 118 -11.19 -7.46 14.25
N ARG A 119 -9.87 -7.59 14.20
CA ARG A 119 -9.04 -7.97 15.34
C ARG A 119 -7.83 -7.06 15.45
N ARG A 120 -7.21 -6.97 16.63
CA ARG A 120 -5.94 -6.29 16.80
C ARG A 120 -4.81 -7.15 16.26
N PHE A 121 -3.83 -6.50 15.63
CA PHE A 121 -2.62 -7.17 15.17
C PHE A 121 -1.78 -7.63 16.39
N PRO A 122 -1.29 -8.86 16.42
CA PRO A 122 -0.64 -9.43 17.61
C PRO A 122 0.82 -8.98 17.76
N TRP A 123 1.07 -7.70 17.98
CA TRP A 123 2.41 -7.14 18.14
C TRP A 123 3.23 -7.82 19.24
N TRP A 124 2.59 -8.35 20.26
CA TRP A 124 3.27 -9.06 21.35
C TRP A 124 3.96 -10.34 20.86
N LEU A 125 3.33 -11.09 19.94
CA LEU A 125 3.93 -12.28 19.33
C LEU A 125 5.16 -11.91 18.48
N LEU A 126 5.06 -10.81 17.70
CA LEU A 126 6.18 -10.35 16.91
C LEU A 126 7.37 -9.95 17.80
N ARG A 127 7.10 -9.30 18.93
CA ARG A 127 8.16 -8.91 19.88
C ARG A 127 8.89 -10.13 20.46
N ILE A 128 8.19 -11.22 20.72
CA ILE A 128 8.80 -12.48 21.20
C ILE A 128 9.64 -13.13 20.08
N ALA A 129 9.15 -13.11 18.85
CA ALA A 129 9.83 -13.74 17.70
C ALA A 129 10.93 -12.86 17.07
N ALA A 130 10.91 -11.54 17.27
CA ALA A 130 11.82 -10.57 16.66
C ALA A 130 13.33 -10.87 16.94
N PRO A 131 13.76 -11.33 18.13
CA PRO A 131 15.18 -11.65 18.36
C PRO A 131 15.72 -12.74 17.43
N PHE A 132 14.84 -13.61 16.95
CA PHE A 132 15.21 -14.78 16.13
C PHE A 132 15.04 -14.55 14.61
N HIS A 133 14.42 -13.42 14.21
CA HIS A 133 14.12 -13.12 12.81
C HIS A 133 14.38 -11.65 12.48
N GLU A 134 15.33 -11.40 11.58
CA GLU A 134 15.72 -10.04 11.17
C GLU A 134 14.54 -9.25 10.58
N THR A 135 13.72 -9.88 9.73
CA THR A 135 12.53 -9.25 9.15
C THR A 135 11.51 -8.81 10.21
N LEU A 136 11.30 -9.63 11.25
CA LEU A 136 10.38 -9.30 12.35
C LEU A 136 10.94 -8.17 13.22
N ARG A 137 12.26 -8.11 13.39
CA ARG A 137 12.94 -7.02 14.09
C ARG A 137 12.71 -5.70 13.37
N GLY A 138 12.96 -5.66 12.06
CA GLY A 138 12.67 -4.48 11.24
C GLY A 138 11.20 -4.05 11.31
N LEU A 139 10.26 -4.99 11.30
CA LEU A 139 8.84 -4.69 11.44
C LEU A 139 8.49 -4.08 12.81
N VAL A 140 9.12 -4.59 13.89
CA VAL A 140 8.95 -4.03 15.24
C VAL A 140 9.57 -2.63 15.35
N GLU A 141 10.71 -2.39 14.72
CA GLU A 141 11.36 -1.07 14.66
C GLU A 141 10.49 -0.06 13.91
N MET A 142 9.80 -0.48 12.85
CA MET A 142 8.89 0.38 12.08
C MET A 142 7.53 0.60 12.73
N ARG A 143 7.27 -0.02 13.91
CA ARG A 143 5.97 0.10 14.59
C ARG A 143 5.56 1.55 14.90
N TYR A 144 6.50 2.48 15.03
CA TYR A 144 6.20 3.90 15.25
C TYR A 144 5.30 4.49 14.17
N LEU A 145 5.41 4.02 12.91
CA LEU A 145 4.54 4.44 11.79
C LEU A 145 3.06 4.11 12.01
N TRP A 146 2.75 3.25 12.97
CA TRP A 146 1.40 2.82 13.37
C TRP A 146 0.96 3.44 14.69
N ARG A 147 1.76 4.35 15.26
CA ARG A 147 1.53 5.03 16.53
C ARG A 147 1.56 6.54 16.42
N GLU A 148 2.00 7.04 15.28
CA GLU A 148 2.14 8.47 15.00
C GLU A 148 1.57 8.76 13.61
N ASP A 149 0.90 9.91 13.49
CA ASP A 149 0.38 10.39 12.22
C ASP A 149 1.53 10.85 11.32
N VAL A 150 1.92 10.02 10.37
CA VAL A 150 2.93 10.35 9.36
C VAL A 150 2.24 10.51 8.01
N ARG A 151 2.09 11.74 7.55
CA ARG A 151 1.45 12.07 6.28
C ARG A 151 2.44 12.63 5.29
N LEU A 152 2.54 12.04 4.11
CA LEU A 152 3.36 12.51 3.01
C LEU A 152 2.61 13.61 2.23
N ASP A 153 3.29 14.73 1.98
CA ASP A 153 2.77 15.86 1.22
C ASP A 153 3.18 15.73 -0.25
N ASN A 154 2.20 15.62 -1.14
CA ASN A 154 2.42 15.40 -2.57
C ASN A 154 2.41 16.68 -3.43
N ARG A 155 2.45 17.88 -2.83
CA ARG A 155 2.37 19.15 -3.58
C ARG A 155 3.42 19.25 -4.69
N GLN A 156 4.64 18.78 -4.47
CA GLN A 156 5.66 18.75 -5.52
C GLN A 156 5.32 17.82 -6.66
N LEU A 157 4.70 16.67 -6.36
CA LEU A 157 4.22 15.73 -7.37
C LEU A 157 3.12 16.38 -8.23
N LEU A 158 2.15 17.00 -7.58
CA LEU A 158 1.05 17.71 -8.25
C LEU A 158 1.55 18.87 -9.10
N ALA A 159 2.55 19.62 -8.66
CA ALA A 159 3.16 20.70 -9.44
C ALA A 159 3.78 20.22 -10.76
N VAL A 160 4.27 18.98 -10.81
CA VAL A 160 4.89 18.38 -12.01
C VAL A 160 3.87 17.65 -12.87
N LEU A 161 2.98 16.86 -12.27
CA LEU A 161 2.07 15.99 -13.00
C LEU A 161 0.69 16.61 -13.26
N GLY A 162 0.29 17.63 -12.48
CA GLY A 162 -1.06 18.20 -12.46
C GLY A 162 -2.01 17.40 -11.56
N GLU A 163 -1.95 16.09 -11.62
CA GLU A 163 -2.74 15.16 -10.80
C GLU A 163 -1.91 13.97 -10.32
N GLU A 164 -2.35 13.33 -9.25
CA GLU A 164 -1.80 12.06 -8.78
C GLU A 164 -2.71 10.92 -9.24
N PRO A 165 -2.19 9.91 -9.97
CA PRO A 165 -2.97 8.72 -10.31
C PRO A 165 -3.62 8.10 -9.07
N HIS A 166 -4.95 7.96 -9.09
CA HIS A 166 -5.70 7.53 -7.93
C HIS A 166 -6.84 6.58 -8.32
N THR A 167 -6.79 5.36 -7.81
CA THR A 167 -7.86 4.37 -7.92
C THR A 167 -8.73 4.45 -6.66
N PRO A 168 -10.07 4.51 -6.74
CA PRO A 168 -10.93 4.51 -5.55
C PRO A 168 -10.60 3.35 -4.60
N LEU A 169 -10.58 3.61 -3.28
CA LEU A 169 -10.07 2.67 -2.27
C LEU A 169 -10.73 1.27 -2.36
N GLU A 170 -12.06 1.19 -2.47
CA GLU A 170 -12.74 -0.11 -2.55
C GLU A 170 -12.40 -0.87 -3.82
N GLN A 171 -12.21 -0.17 -4.95
CA GLN A 171 -11.80 -0.78 -6.21
C GLN A 171 -10.36 -1.32 -6.09
N ALA A 172 -9.46 -0.54 -5.50
CA ALA A 172 -8.08 -0.94 -5.26
C ALA A 172 -8.00 -2.15 -4.30
N VAL A 173 -8.81 -2.16 -3.25
CA VAL A 173 -8.93 -3.27 -2.29
C VAL A 173 -9.50 -4.51 -2.97
N GLU A 174 -10.57 -4.40 -3.77
CA GLU A 174 -11.15 -5.55 -4.48
C GLU A 174 -10.14 -6.18 -5.44
N ALA A 175 -9.46 -5.37 -6.25
CA ALA A 175 -8.42 -5.85 -7.15
C ALA A 175 -7.25 -6.52 -6.39
N THR A 176 -6.88 -5.96 -5.24
CA THR A 176 -5.85 -6.54 -4.37
C THR A 176 -6.26 -7.91 -3.85
N LEU A 177 -7.46 -8.02 -3.26
CA LEU A 177 -7.95 -9.28 -2.68
C LEU A 177 -8.14 -10.39 -3.73
N LEU A 178 -8.59 -10.02 -4.94
CA LEU A 178 -8.67 -10.94 -6.09
C LEU A 178 -7.27 -11.45 -6.48
N GLY A 179 -6.32 -10.54 -6.68
CA GLY A 179 -4.95 -10.90 -7.07
C GLY A 179 -4.16 -11.64 -6.00
N LEU A 180 -4.53 -11.50 -4.73
CA LEU A 180 -3.98 -12.28 -3.61
C LEU A 180 -4.68 -13.64 -3.43
N GLY A 181 -5.73 -13.97 -4.22
CA GLY A 181 -6.50 -15.20 -4.06
C GLY A 181 -7.33 -15.24 -2.77
N CYS A 182 -7.70 -14.07 -2.24
CA CYS A 182 -8.52 -13.95 -1.03
C CYS A 182 -10.02 -13.84 -1.32
N LEU A 183 -10.38 -13.63 -2.60
CA LEU A 183 -11.75 -13.60 -3.10
C LEU A 183 -11.89 -14.61 -4.26
N PRO A 184 -13.08 -15.21 -4.44
CA PRO A 184 -13.34 -16.00 -5.62
C PRO A 184 -13.26 -15.10 -6.88
N ALA A 185 -12.74 -15.66 -7.98
CA ALA A 185 -12.85 -15.02 -9.28
C ALA A 185 -14.33 -14.66 -9.55
N ARG A 186 -14.60 -13.59 -10.31
CA ARG A 186 -15.96 -13.38 -10.79
C ARG A 186 -16.35 -14.63 -11.59
N ALA A 187 -17.44 -15.27 -11.23
CA ALA A 187 -18.08 -16.19 -12.16
C ALA A 187 -18.39 -15.36 -13.41
N ASP A 188 -17.77 -15.69 -14.53
CA ASP A 188 -18.09 -15.07 -15.80
C ASP A 188 -19.61 -15.16 -15.96
N ALA A 189 -20.25 -14.02 -16.21
CA ALA A 189 -21.64 -14.03 -16.61
C ALA A 189 -21.74 -14.96 -17.81
N PRO A 190 -22.71 -15.92 -17.85
CA PRO A 190 -22.83 -16.82 -18.98
C PRO A 190 -22.88 -15.98 -20.25
N ALA A 191 -21.96 -16.26 -21.17
CA ALA A 191 -21.97 -15.69 -22.50
C ALA A 191 -23.38 -15.89 -23.03
N GLY A 192 -24.09 -14.78 -23.32
CA GLY A 192 -25.48 -14.80 -23.70
C GLY A 192 -25.74 -15.87 -24.75
N ALA A 193 -26.66 -16.76 -24.43
CA ALA A 193 -27.29 -17.63 -25.43
C ALA A 193 -28.00 -16.72 -26.43
N GLY A 194 -27.31 -16.39 -27.52
CA GLY A 194 -27.90 -15.82 -28.71
C GLY A 194 -28.64 -16.93 -29.42
N ALA A 195 -29.96 -16.89 -29.39
CA ALA A 195 -30.82 -17.57 -30.34
C ALA A 195 -30.97 -16.70 -31.58
#